data_9deb11d49bfec8eab3545a90f6402769
#
_entry.id   9deb11d49bfec8eab3545a90f6402769
#
_cell.length_a   1.000
_cell.length_b   1.000
_cell.length_c   1.000
_cell.angle_alpha   90.00
_cell.angle_beta   90.00
_cell.angle_gamma   90.00
#
_symmetry.space_group_name_H-M   'P 1'
#
loop_
_entity.id
_entity.type
_entity.pdbx_description
1 polymer ?
#
loop_
_entity_poly.entity_id
_entity_poly.type
_entity_poly.pdbx_seq_one_letter_code
_entity_poly.pdbx_strand_id
1 'polypeptide(L)'
;MLCNRLSRPVGRKLWGIVLAAALTVAGTVSVNAADEVRVSGLTWPGYGFWYIVQEKNLAPDLNITYQAIEDPFESFAMASSGQLDIVYSTIEFAPIAASEGFPIKLVAYGNLSHGTDKIIVGPGIETAEDLRGQKVAVLEGGLAQLYMAMWLEANGVPYDQVEYVNLIMDDAATAMIGGDVKAAEFWEPFGANTLASVEGSRIVATSADEQWEKNALIADALFMSDAFITERREVALKAMAALYDAIQWWKDNPTEGNEIIARGMQMSVADVELVLGKDGTCLDGGLCPYTFLETARFCGSAPGEPPFGQTNGQMAEHFKMTNEWWIKFGLMTETFEPEAGVDCTLLTDLYNSGYGQ
;
A
#
# COMPACT_ATOMS: atom_id res chain seq x y z
N MET A 1 51.08 71.78 22.69
CA MET A 1 52.56 71.65 22.85
C MET A 1 53.00 70.65 21.82
N LEU A 2 53.57 71.11 20.70
CA LEU A 2 54.97 70.95 20.28
C LEU A 2 55.39 69.52 20.07
N CYS A 3 55.93 69.01 18.97
CA CYS A 3 56.72 69.58 17.85
C CYS A 3 56.93 68.38 16.89
N ASN A 4 56.62 68.49 15.63
CA ASN A 4 57.49 68.65 14.47
C ASN A 4 58.80 67.81 14.37
N ARG A 5 58.91 67.02 13.27
CA ARG A 5 59.89 67.09 12.16
C ARG A 5 59.81 65.81 11.29
N LEU A 6 59.44 65.93 10.06
CA LEU A 6 60.19 65.97 8.80
C LEU A 6 61.45 65.09 8.68
N SER A 7 61.39 64.13 7.71
CA SER A 7 62.41 64.08 6.66
C SER A 7 62.03 63.05 5.56
N ARG A 8 62.25 63.44 4.34
CA ARG A 8 62.08 62.74 3.02
C ARG A 8 63.37 61.99 2.69
N PRO A 9 63.47 61.41 1.43
CA PRO A 9 63.00 60.15 0.91
C PRO A 9 64.18 59.30 0.37
N VAL A 10 63.97 58.03 0.07
CA VAL A 10 64.84 57.29 -0.86
C VAL A 10 63.98 56.25 -1.65
N GLY A 11 63.99 56.42 -2.97
CA GLY A 11 63.34 55.55 -3.91
C GLY A 11 64.06 54.24 -4.07
N ARG A 12 63.27 53.20 -4.37
CA ARG A 12 63.81 51.93 -5.01
C ARG A 12 62.73 51.25 -5.80
N LYS A 13 62.97 51.28 -7.09
CA LYS A 13 62.72 50.30 -8.15
C LYS A 13 61.54 49.34 -8.03
N LEU A 14 60.61 49.47 -9.01
CA LEU A 14 59.66 48.51 -9.47
C LEU A 14 60.32 47.18 -9.94
N TRP A 15 59.88 46.09 -9.36
CA TRP A 15 59.94 44.79 -9.98
C TRP A 15 58.52 44.30 -10.09
N GLY A 16 58.03 44.20 -11.33
CA GLY A 16 56.74 43.64 -11.64
C GLY A 16 56.78 42.13 -11.46
N ILE A 17 55.96 41.63 -10.56
CA ILE A 17 55.61 40.19 -10.49
C ILE A 17 54.29 40.05 -11.22
N VAL A 18 54.31 39.41 -12.39
CA VAL A 18 53.14 38.94 -13.11
C VAL A 18 52.63 37.68 -12.38
N LEU A 19 51.58 37.83 -11.58
CA LEU A 19 50.87 36.70 -11.01
C LEU A 19 49.94 36.19 -12.09
N ALA A 20 50.26 35.04 -12.72
CA ALA A 20 49.36 34.26 -13.57
C ALA A 20 48.31 33.65 -12.64
N ALA A 21 47.11 34.20 -12.63
CA ALA A 21 45.93 33.61 -11.98
C ALA A 21 45.50 32.40 -12.83
N ALA A 22 45.87 31.22 -12.42
CA ALA A 22 45.26 29.97 -12.92
C ALA A 22 43.84 29.89 -12.37
N LEU A 23 42.82 30.22 -13.18
CA LEU A 23 41.44 29.91 -12.89
C LEU A 23 41.28 28.39 -12.98
N THR A 24 41.35 27.68 -11.86
CA THR A 24 40.79 26.35 -11.72
C THR A 24 39.28 26.48 -11.72
N VAL A 25 38.63 26.16 -12.84
CA VAL A 25 37.21 25.89 -12.90
C VAL A 25 37.00 24.57 -12.15
N ALA A 26 36.77 24.68 -10.85
CA ALA A 26 36.19 23.57 -10.08
C ALA A 26 34.77 23.41 -10.58
N GLY A 27 34.55 22.44 -11.50
CA GLY A 27 33.23 21.98 -11.84
C GLY A 27 32.60 21.45 -10.55
N THR A 28 31.65 22.17 -9.99
CA THR A 28 30.78 21.66 -8.94
C THR A 28 29.96 20.55 -9.55
N VAL A 29 30.37 19.30 -9.33
CA VAL A 29 29.48 18.16 -9.51
C VAL A 29 28.40 18.37 -8.45
N SER A 30 27.25 18.90 -8.85
CA SER A 30 26.05 18.87 -8.02
C SER A 30 25.72 17.39 -7.85
N VAL A 31 26.08 16.81 -6.74
CA VAL A 31 25.45 15.57 -6.29
C VAL A 31 24.01 15.97 -6.00
N ASN A 32 23.10 15.68 -6.92
CA ASN A 32 21.67 15.79 -6.63
C ASN A 32 21.41 14.90 -5.42
N ALA A 33 20.88 15.48 -4.35
CA ALA A 33 20.37 14.67 -3.25
C ALA A 33 19.26 13.78 -3.82
N ALA A 34 19.21 12.52 -3.36
CA ALA A 34 18.16 11.62 -3.73
C ALA A 34 16.78 12.22 -3.36
N ASP A 35 15.78 12.04 -4.21
CA ASP A 35 14.44 12.52 -3.94
C ASP A 35 13.79 11.70 -2.81
N GLU A 36 13.28 12.38 -1.79
CA GLU A 36 12.57 11.73 -0.67
C GLU A 36 11.23 11.19 -1.15
N VAL A 37 10.93 9.92 -0.80
CA VAL A 37 9.63 9.28 -1.00
C VAL A 37 9.20 8.62 0.30
N ARG A 38 8.09 9.09 0.85
CA ARG A 38 7.56 8.65 2.14
C ARG A 38 6.35 7.77 1.92
N VAL A 39 6.46 6.52 2.34
CA VAL A 39 5.47 5.47 2.14
C VAL A 39 4.92 5.02 3.48
N SER A 40 3.62 4.77 3.56
CA SER A 40 3.00 4.08 4.68
C SER A 40 2.16 2.88 4.22
N GLY A 41 1.87 2.02 5.16
CA GLY A 41 0.95 0.91 5.04
C GLY A 41 0.84 0.18 6.38
N LEU A 42 0.01 -0.82 6.46
CA LEU A 42 -0.14 -1.66 7.66
C LEU A 42 1.11 -2.52 7.87
N THR A 43 1.24 -3.12 9.05
CA THR A 43 2.20 -4.19 9.33
C THR A 43 1.72 -5.47 8.62
N TRP A 44 1.96 -5.55 7.33
CA TRP A 44 1.48 -6.60 6.43
C TRP A 44 2.57 -7.02 5.43
N PRO A 45 2.94 -8.32 5.34
CA PRO A 45 4.02 -8.77 4.44
C PRO A 45 3.83 -8.35 2.99
N GLY A 46 2.59 -8.24 2.50
CA GLY A 46 2.27 -7.79 1.15
C GLY A 46 2.72 -6.35 0.83
N TYR A 47 3.02 -5.54 1.84
CA TYR A 47 3.54 -4.18 1.69
C TYR A 47 5.06 -4.09 1.82
N GLY A 48 5.71 -5.19 2.17
CA GLY A 48 7.14 -5.24 2.49
C GLY A 48 8.10 -5.09 1.30
N PHE A 49 7.61 -5.05 0.06
CA PHE A 49 8.45 -4.90 -1.12
C PHE A 49 9.26 -3.61 -1.14
N TRP A 50 8.83 -2.57 -0.43
CA TRP A 50 9.59 -1.33 -0.26
C TRP A 50 10.92 -1.53 0.45
N TYR A 51 11.03 -2.51 1.36
CA TYR A 51 12.31 -2.88 1.97
C TYR A 51 13.25 -3.54 0.98
N ILE A 52 12.71 -4.28 0.00
CA ILE A 52 13.51 -4.84 -1.10
C ILE A 52 14.03 -3.70 -2.00
N VAL A 53 13.18 -2.70 -2.32
CA VAL A 53 13.64 -1.51 -3.08
C VAL A 53 14.84 -0.87 -2.40
N GLN A 54 14.77 -0.67 -1.07
CA GLN A 54 15.85 -0.07 -0.30
C GLN A 54 17.12 -0.94 -0.27
N GLU A 55 16.99 -2.20 0.14
CA GLU A 55 18.13 -3.08 0.36
C GLU A 55 18.85 -3.46 -0.95
N LYS A 56 18.10 -3.59 -2.04
CA LYS A 56 18.65 -3.88 -3.37
C LYS A 56 19.00 -2.64 -4.19
N ASN A 57 18.75 -1.46 -3.63
CA ASN A 57 19.01 -0.17 -4.27
C ASN A 57 18.42 -0.10 -5.70
N LEU A 58 17.15 -0.53 -5.82
CA LEU A 58 16.46 -0.60 -7.12
C LEU A 58 16.08 0.79 -7.65
N ALA A 59 16.11 1.82 -6.82
CA ALA A 59 15.88 3.21 -7.20
C ALA A 59 16.97 4.10 -6.57
N PRO A 60 18.22 4.11 -7.07
CA PRO A 60 19.35 4.80 -6.45
C PRO A 60 19.18 6.34 -6.36
N ASP A 61 18.30 6.90 -7.18
CA ASP A 61 17.96 8.33 -7.18
C ASP A 61 16.89 8.69 -6.13
N LEU A 62 16.30 7.68 -5.45
CA LEU A 62 15.25 7.88 -4.47
C LEU A 62 15.72 7.48 -3.07
N ASN A 63 15.34 8.28 -2.07
CA ASN A 63 15.45 7.90 -0.67
C ASN A 63 14.04 7.53 -0.17
N ILE A 64 13.73 6.24 -0.21
CA ILE A 64 12.41 5.72 0.15
C ILE A 64 12.41 5.37 1.64
N THR A 65 11.39 5.84 2.36
CA THR A 65 11.15 5.46 3.76
C THR A 65 9.78 4.80 3.87
N TYR A 66 9.69 3.70 4.62
CA TYR A 66 8.43 3.03 4.93
C TYR A 66 8.10 3.19 6.41
N GLN A 67 6.86 3.54 6.71
CA GLN A 67 6.34 3.67 8.06
C GLN A 67 5.07 2.83 8.20
N ALA A 68 5.03 1.92 9.16
CA ALA A 68 3.82 1.19 9.50
C ALA A 68 2.84 2.12 10.25
N ILE A 69 1.61 2.24 9.76
CA ILE A 69 0.51 2.98 10.36
C ILE A 69 -0.73 2.11 10.23
N GLU A 70 -1.27 1.68 11.36
CA GLU A 70 -2.34 0.67 11.41
C GLU A 70 -3.74 1.23 11.10
N ASP A 71 -3.90 2.55 11.10
CA ASP A 71 -5.13 3.23 10.71
C ASP A 71 -4.96 3.85 9.30
N PRO A 72 -5.64 3.33 8.26
CA PRO A 72 -5.56 3.88 6.92
C PRO A 72 -6.01 5.34 6.81
N PHE A 73 -6.98 5.77 7.61
CA PHE A 73 -7.44 7.16 7.61
C PHE A 73 -6.40 8.13 8.18
N GLU A 74 -5.60 7.70 9.17
CA GLU A 74 -4.43 8.46 9.62
C GLU A 74 -3.42 8.62 8.48
N SER A 75 -3.12 7.54 7.75
CA SER A 75 -2.25 7.58 6.57
C SER A 75 -2.77 8.53 5.49
N PHE A 76 -4.07 8.52 5.21
CA PHE A 76 -4.69 9.41 4.23
C PHE A 76 -4.65 10.87 4.67
N ALA A 77 -4.87 11.16 5.94
CA ALA A 77 -4.72 12.51 6.49
C ALA A 77 -3.27 13.01 6.39
N MET A 78 -2.29 12.15 6.67
CA MET A 78 -0.87 12.46 6.52
C MET A 78 -0.49 12.70 5.06
N ALA A 79 -1.01 11.90 4.12
CA ALA A 79 -0.80 12.10 2.69
C ALA A 79 -1.42 13.42 2.22
N SER A 80 -2.63 13.74 2.67
CA SER A 80 -3.32 15.00 2.37
C SER A 80 -2.56 16.24 2.88
N SER A 81 -1.86 16.12 4.00
CA SER A 81 -1.04 17.19 4.57
C SER A 81 0.38 17.25 4.00
N GLY A 82 0.72 16.38 3.04
CA GLY A 82 2.04 16.30 2.42
C GLY A 82 3.13 15.66 3.31
N GLN A 83 2.73 14.92 4.35
CA GLN A 83 3.66 14.17 5.21
C GLN A 83 3.98 12.78 4.64
N LEU A 84 3.11 12.24 3.79
CA LEU A 84 3.28 11.01 3.02
C LEU A 84 3.10 11.30 1.53
N ASP A 85 3.76 10.53 0.70
CA ASP A 85 3.65 10.58 -0.76
C ASP A 85 2.82 9.39 -1.28
N ILE A 86 2.96 8.23 -0.64
CA ILE A 86 2.35 6.97 -1.02
C ILE A 86 1.74 6.31 0.22
N VAL A 87 0.53 5.75 0.06
CA VAL A 87 -0.14 4.92 1.07
C VAL A 87 -0.49 3.58 0.43
N TYR A 88 -0.11 2.48 1.09
CA TYR A 88 -0.53 1.15 0.72
C TYR A 88 -1.66 0.69 1.63
N SER A 89 -2.80 0.30 1.05
CA SER A 89 -4.00 -0.13 1.76
C SER A 89 -4.88 -0.98 0.83
N THR A 90 -6.18 -1.08 1.08
CA THR A 90 -7.12 -1.79 0.22
C THR A 90 -7.98 -0.83 -0.60
N ILE A 91 -8.51 -1.29 -1.74
CA ILE A 91 -9.25 -0.44 -2.69
C ILE A 91 -10.51 0.16 -2.08
N GLU A 92 -11.11 -0.50 -1.10
CA GLU A 92 -12.39 -0.12 -0.49
C GLU A 92 -12.37 1.28 0.13
N PHE A 93 -11.20 1.78 0.51
CA PHE A 93 -11.04 3.13 1.03
C PHE A 93 -11.11 4.22 -0.05
N ALA A 94 -10.96 3.90 -1.34
CA ALA A 94 -10.91 4.90 -2.40
C ALA A 94 -12.20 5.72 -2.54
N PRO A 95 -13.43 5.15 -2.52
CA PRO A 95 -14.65 5.95 -2.56
C PRO A 95 -14.84 6.86 -1.34
N ILE A 96 -14.52 6.37 -0.14
CA ILE A 96 -14.61 7.18 1.08
C ILE A 96 -13.62 8.34 1.03
N ALA A 97 -12.37 8.07 0.63
CA ALA A 97 -11.36 9.12 0.47
C ALA A 97 -11.82 10.20 -0.52
N ALA A 98 -12.47 9.81 -1.63
CA ALA A 98 -13.04 10.74 -2.58
C ALA A 98 -14.20 11.54 -1.98
N SER A 99 -15.08 10.90 -1.19
CA SER A 99 -16.24 11.55 -0.55
C SER A 99 -15.84 12.55 0.53
N GLU A 100 -14.77 12.26 1.28
CA GLU A 100 -14.20 13.14 2.29
C GLU A 100 -13.30 14.24 1.72
N GLY A 101 -13.07 14.21 0.40
CA GLY A 101 -12.25 15.20 -0.31
C GLY A 101 -10.76 15.09 -0.02
N PHE A 102 -10.27 13.90 0.35
CA PHE A 102 -8.83 13.69 0.45
C PHE A 102 -8.17 13.81 -0.94
N PRO A 103 -7.11 14.63 -1.09
CA PRO A 103 -6.41 14.79 -2.36
C PRO A 103 -5.45 13.62 -2.61
N ILE A 104 -6.01 12.41 -2.69
CA ILE A 104 -5.30 11.16 -2.94
C ILE A 104 -6.05 10.35 -4.00
N LYS A 105 -5.33 9.54 -4.74
CA LYS A 105 -5.89 8.63 -5.75
C LYS A 105 -5.34 7.23 -5.58
N LEU A 106 -6.19 6.24 -5.80
CA LEU A 106 -5.79 4.88 -6.07
C LEU A 106 -5.12 4.84 -7.44
N VAL A 107 -3.87 4.40 -7.52
CA VAL A 107 -3.08 4.44 -8.75
C VAL A 107 -2.73 3.05 -9.29
N ALA A 108 -2.79 2.01 -8.45
CA ALA A 108 -2.43 0.66 -8.83
C ALA A 108 -2.98 -0.39 -7.86
N TYR A 109 -3.17 -1.62 -8.32
CA TYR A 109 -3.24 -2.79 -7.46
C TYR A 109 -1.83 -3.30 -7.15
N GLY A 110 -1.64 -3.82 -5.93
CA GLY A 110 -0.38 -4.43 -5.51
C GLY A 110 -0.42 -5.96 -5.60
N ASN A 111 -1.52 -6.55 -5.20
CA ASN A 111 -1.68 -8.00 -5.10
C ASN A 111 -3.15 -8.42 -5.06
N LEU A 112 -3.37 -9.73 -5.12
CA LEU A 112 -4.64 -10.40 -4.80
C LEU A 112 -4.42 -11.33 -3.62
N SER A 113 -5.31 -11.28 -2.64
CA SER A 113 -5.40 -12.31 -1.60
C SER A 113 -6.06 -13.57 -2.14
N HIS A 114 -5.44 -14.71 -1.90
CA HIS A 114 -5.93 -16.04 -2.28
C HIS A 114 -5.77 -17.02 -1.10
N GLY A 115 -6.47 -16.72 -0.01
CA GLY A 115 -6.48 -17.54 1.21
C GLY A 115 -5.80 -16.89 2.41
N THR A 116 -5.16 -15.71 2.28
CA THR A 116 -4.62 -14.98 3.43
C THR A 116 -5.70 -14.31 4.25
N ASP A 117 -6.78 -13.85 3.61
CA ASP A 117 -7.92 -13.23 4.29
C ASP A 117 -9.02 -14.27 4.55
N LYS A 118 -9.58 -14.24 5.75
CA LYS A 118 -10.53 -15.26 6.23
C LYS A 118 -11.59 -14.66 7.11
N ILE A 119 -12.82 -15.15 6.98
CA ILE A 119 -13.85 -14.93 8.01
C ILE A 119 -13.78 -16.09 8.99
N ILE A 120 -13.52 -15.76 10.24
CA ILE A 120 -13.43 -16.70 11.35
C ILE A 120 -14.60 -16.46 12.31
N VAL A 121 -15.26 -17.56 12.71
CA VAL A 121 -16.33 -17.52 13.71
C VAL A 121 -15.90 -18.24 14.96
N GLY A 122 -16.44 -17.78 16.10
CA GLY A 122 -16.20 -18.34 17.42
C GLY A 122 -17.03 -19.60 17.70
N PRO A 123 -16.79 -20.23 18.85
CA PRO A 123 -17.51 -21.42 19.27
C PRO A 123 -19.03 -21.14 19.37
N GLY A 124 -19.82 -22.12 18.89
CA GLY A 124 -21.30 -22.05 18.91
C GLY A 124 -21.91 -21.36 17.69
N ILE A 125 -21.15 -20.84 16.77
CA ILE A 125 -21.61 -20.32 15.48
C ILE A 125 -21.44 -21.41 14.42
N GLU A 126 -22.52 -22.03 13.97
CA GLU A 126 -22.50 -23.10 12.99
C GLU A 126 -22.85 -22.60 11.56
N THR A 127 -23.66 -21.57 11.46
CA THR A 127 -24.14 -20.97 10.22
C THR A 127 -24.08 -19.44 10.31
N ALA A 128 -24.20 -18.74 9.18
CA ALA A 128 -24.33 -17.27 9.18
C ALA A 128 -25.57 -16.79 9.93
N GLU A 129 -26.64 -17.59 9.95
CA GLU A 129 -27.89 -17.26 10.69
C GLU A 129 -27.65 -17.11 12.20
N ASP A 130 -26.70 -17.85 12.77
CA ASP A 130 -26.36 -17.76 14.21
C ASP A 130 -25.68 -16.43 14.57
N LEU A 131 -25.24 -15.65 13.57
CA LEU A 131 -24.67 -14.31 13.78
C LEU A 131 -25.74 -13.20 13.91
N ARG A 132 -27.03 -13.49 13.67
CA ARG A 132 -28.06 -12.45 13.84
C ARG A 132 -28.05 -11.87 15.24
N GLY A 133 -27.92 -10.54 15.32
CA GLY A 133 -27.84 -9.79 16.57
C GLY A 133 -26.55 -10.02 17.36
N GLN A 134 -25.58 -10.74 16.81
CA GLN A 134 -24.27 -10.92 17.42
C GLN A 134 -23.31 -9.81 17.02
N LYS A 135 -22.29 -9.59 17.84
CA LYS A 135 -21.19 -8.68 17.55
C LYS A 135 -20.20 -9.32 16.59
N VAL A 136 -19.86 -8.61 15.54
CA VAL A 136 -18.81 -8.96 14.56
C VAL A 136 -17.81 -7.82 14.48
N ALA A 137 -16.51 -8.14 14.56
CA ALA A 137 -15.46 -7.12 14.44
C ALA A 137 -15.11 -6.89 12.98
N VAL A 138 -14.98 -5.61 12.61
CA VAL A 138 -14.55 -5.16 11.28
C VAL A 138 -13.76 -3.86 11.42
N LEU A 139 -12.93 -3.54 10.45
CA LEU A 139 -12.43 -2.18 10.27
C LEU A 139 -13.44 -1.44 9.36
N GLU A 140 -14.10 -0.43 9.91
CA GLU A 140 -15.16 0.31 9.23
C GLU A 140 -14.61 1.05 7.99
N GLY A 141 -15.35 0.96 6.88
CA GLY A 141 -14.97 1.57 5.60
C GLY A 141 -13.89 0.81 4.84
N GLY A 142 -13.42 -0.32 5.37
CA GLY A 142 -12.40 -1.14 4.74
C GLY A 142 -12.88 -2.52 4.29
N LEU A 143 -11.93 -3.30 3.78
CA LEU A 143 -12.15 -4.66 3.27
C LEU A 143 -12.91 -5.54 4.26
N ALA A 144 -12.52 -5.54 5.54
CA ALA A 144 -13.13 -6.39 6.56
C ALA A 144 -14.64 -6.20 6.67
N GLN A 145 -15.12 -4.95 6.62
CA GLN A 145 -16.54 -4.66 6.66
C GLN A 145 -17.25 -5.11 5.38
N LEU A 146 -16.67 -4.80 4.22
CA LEU A 146 -17.26 -5.18 2.93
C LEU A 146 -17.33 -6.69 2.77
N TYR A 147 -16.24 -7.39 3.05
CA TYR A 147 -16.16 -8.84 2.91
C TYR A 147 -17.15 -9.56 3.85
N MET A 148 -17.20 -9.15 5.13
CA MET A 148 -18.18 -9.68 6.10
C MET A 148 -19.61 -9.47 5.63
N ALA A 149 -19.96 -8.26 5.16
CA ALA A 149 -21.31 -7.94 4.68
C ALA A 149 -21.69 -8.78 3.45
N MET A 150 -20.81 -8.88 2.47
CA MET A 150 -21.05 -9.66 1.26
C MET A 150 -21.17 -11.17 1.58
N TRP A 151 -20.36 -11.67 2.51
CA TRP A 151 -20.45 -13.06 2.96
C TRP A 151 -21.78 -13.33 3.68
N LEU A 152 -22.23 -12.44 4.56
CA LEU A 152 -23.52 -12.56 5.23
C LEU A 152 -24.68 -12.63 4.22
N GLU A 153 -24.73 -11.69 3.27
CA GLU A 153 -25.79 -11.67 2.23
C GLU A 153 -25.75 -12.91 1.33
N ALA A 154 -24.56 -13.39 0.94
CA ALA A 154 -24.40 -14.61 0.18
C ALA A 154 -24.93 -15.87 0.92
N ASN A 155 -24.97 -15.80 2.25
CA ASN A 155 -25.51 -16.86 3.12
C ASN A 155 -26.94 -16.57 3.64
N GLY A 156 -27.64 -15.60 3.04
CA GLY A 156 -29.06 -15.29 3.34
C GLY A 156 -29.28 -14.46 4.61
N VAL A 157 -28.25 -13.90 5.18
CA VAL A 157 -28.32 -12.99 6.33
C VAL A 157 -28.11 -11.56 5.83
N PRO A 158 -29.13 -10.68 5.91
CA PRO A 158 -28.94 -9.27 5.59
C PRO A 158 -27.79 -8.67 6.40
N TYR A 159 -26.96 -7.88 5.73
CA TYR A 159 -25.75 -7.29 6.32
C TYR A 159 -26.01 -6.49 7.61
N ASP A 160 -27.18 -5.87 7.72
CA ASP A 160 -27.61 -5.05 8.85
C ASP A 160 -28.21 -5.84 10.03
N GLN A 161 -28.19 -7.17 9.98
CA GLN A 161 -28.70 -8.04 11.03
C GLN A 161 -27.64 -8.47 12.06
N VAL A 162 -26.45 -7.91 12.00
CA VAL A 162 -25.37 -8.10 12.96
C VAL A 162 -25.00 -6.75 13.61
N GLU A 163 -24.34 -6.77 14.77
CA GLU A 163 -23.79 -5.57 15.40
C GLU A 163 -22.31 -5.44 14.99
N TYR A 164 -22.01 -4.49 14.09
CA TYR A 164 -20.62 -4.21 13.71
C TYR A 164 -19.89 -3.46 14.82
N VAL A 165 -18.68 -3.93 15.16
CA VAL A 165 -17.77 -3.30 16.11
C VAL A 165 -16.54 -2.86 15.35
N ASN A 166 -16.33 -1.54 15.25
CA ASN A 166 -15.18 -0.97 14.54
C ASN A 166 -13.90 -1.18 15.37
N LEU A 167 -13.02 -2.06 14.91
CA LEU A 167 -11.76 -2.43 15.57
C LEU A 167 -10.67 -2.59 14.52
N ILE A 168 -9.46 -2.11 14.85
CA ILE A 168 -8.25 -2.48 14.11
C ILE A 168 -7.92 -3.96 14.39
N MET A 169 -7.07 -4.54 13.55
CA MET A 169 -6.85 -6.00 13.52
C MET A 169 -6.40 -6.61 14.87
N ASP A 170 -5.45 -5.98 15.57
CA ASP A 170 -4.98 -6.44 16.87
C ASP A 170 -6.07 -6.45 17.94
N ASP A 171 -6.92 -5.39 17.94
CA ASP A 171 -8.04 -5.26 18.86
C ASP A 171 -9.15 -6.26 18.48
N ALA A 172 -9.39 -6.50 17.19
CA ALA A 172 -10.34 -7.51 16.72
C ALA A 172 -9.93 -8.93 17.16
N ALA A 173 -8.64 -9.27 17.03
CA ALA A 173 -8.10 -10.54 17.52
C ALA A 173 -8.25 -10.68 19.05
N THR A 174 -7.95 -9.63 19.79
CA THR A 174 -8.12 -9.60 21.26
C THR A 174 -9.60 -9.76 21.66
N ALA A 175 -10.52 -9.06 21.00
CA ALA A 175 -11.95 -9.15 21.24
C ALA A 175 -12.49 -10.57 20.91
N MET A 176 -12.00 -11.20 19.86
CA MET A 176 -12.37 -12.57 19.50
C MET A 176 -11.88 -13.58 20.52
N ILE A 177 -10.61 -13.46 20.99
CA ILE A 177 -10.02 -14.29 22.04
C ILE A 177 -10.78 -14.11 23.36
N GLY A 178 -11.19 -12.88 23.69
CA GLY A 178 -11.97 -12.55 24.87
C GLY A 178 -13.43 -13.02 24.80
N GLY A 179 -13.94 -13.36 23.60
CA GLY A 179 -15.33 -13.75 23.35
C GLY A 179 -16.30 -12.58 23.27
N ASP A 180 -15.79 -11.35 23.17
CA ASP A 180 -16.59 -10.11 23.07
C ASP A 180 -17.24 -9.95 21.69
N VAL A 181 -16.64 -10.56 20.66
CA VAL A 181 -17.20 -10.68 19.30
C VAL A 181 -17.32 -12.14 18.89
N LYS A 182 -18.24 -12.46 18.00
CA LYS A 182 -18.57 -13.83 17.57
C LYS A 182 -18.01 -14.18 16.21
N ALA A 183 -17.62 -13.19 15.44
CA ALA A 183 -16.95 -13.34 14.16
C ALA A 183 -16.06 -12.14 13.89
N ALA A 184 -15.05 -12.32 13.06
CA ALA A 184 -14.26 -11.26 12.47
C ALA A 184 -13.66 -11.72 11.14
N GLU A 185 -13.30 -10.76 10.32
CA GLU A 185 -12.41 -10.98 9.21
C GLU A 185 -10.97 -10.81 9.69
N PHE A 186 -10.08 -11.70 9.27
CA PHE A 186 -8.67 -11.68 9.62
C PHE A 186 -7.80 -12.00 8.41
N TRP A 187 -6.75 -11.20 8.23
CA TRP A 187 -5.61 -11.60 7.40
C TRP A 187 -4.55 -12.36 8.22
N GLU A 188 -3.63 -13.04 7.52
CA GLU A 188 -2.53 -13.74 8.18
C GLU A 188 -1.41 -12.76 8.62
N PRO A 189 -0.74 -12.98 9.77
CA PRO A 189 -0.84 -14.16 10.66
C PRO A 189 -1.93 -14.08 11.76
N PHE A 190 -2.75 -13.03 11.80
CA PHE A 190 -3.77 -12.85 12.84
C PHE A 190 -4.82 -13.96 12.81
N GLY A 191 -5.22 -14.41 11.61
CA GLY A 191 -6.14 -15.53 11.44
C GLY A 191 -5.64 -16.81 12.09
N ALA A 192 -4.41 -17.22 11.79
CA ALA A 192 -3.79 -18.40 12.38
C ALA A 192 -3.65 -18.31 13.90
N ASN A 193 -3.23 -17.13 14.41
CA ASN A 193 -3.08 -16.89 15.84
C ASN A 193 -4.42 -16.94 16.58
N THR A 194 -5.47 -16.38 16.00
CA THR A 194 -6.83 -16.41 16.57
C THR A 194 -7.38 -17.83 16.61
N LEU A 195 -7.24 -18.60 15.52
CA LEU A 195 -7.66 -20.01 15.46
C LEU A 195 -6.93 -20.86 16.51
N ALA A 196 -5.64 -20.62 16.72
CA ALA A 196 -4.86 -21.34 17.73
C ALA A 196 -5.26 -20.96 19.17
N SER A 197 -5.79 -19.75 19.37
CA SER A 197 -6.11 -19.20 20.71
C SER A 197 -7.55 -19.42 21.14
N VAL A 198 -8.48 -19.62 20.21
CA VAL A 198 -9.93 -19.75 20.48
C VAL A 198 -10.39 -21.17 20.16
N GLU A 199 -10.49 -22.01 21.21
CA GLU A 199 -10.97 -23.40 21.06
C GLU A 199 -12.39 -23.42 20.49
N GLY A 200 -12.60 -24.19 19.42
CA GLY A 200 -13.89 -24.29 18.70
C GLY A 200 -14.16 -23.20 17.70
N SER A 201 -13.22 -22.28 17.47
CA SER A 201 -13.29 -21.35 16.33
C SER A 201 -13.01 -22.08 15.02
N ARG A 202 -13.51 -21.54 13.93
CA ARG A 202 -13.32 -22.12 12.60
C ARG A 202 -13.41 -21.07 11.48
N ILE A 203 -12.77 -21.36 10.37
CA ILE A 203 -12.90 -20.60 9.14
C ILE A 203 -14.23 -20.93 8.48
N VAL A 204 -14.97 -19.92 8.02
CA VAL A 204 -16.25 -20.09 7.28
C VAL A 204 -16.16 -19.53 5.86
N ALA A 205 -15.19 -18.70 5.56
CA ALA A 205 -14.89 -18.21 4.22
C ALA A 205 -13.40 -17.84 4.11
N THR A 206 -12.85 -17.95 2.91
CA THR A 206 -11.50 -17.47 2.59
C THR A 206 -11.49 -16.68 1.29
N SER A 207 -10.50 -15.83 1.12
CA SER A 207 -10.27 -15.10 -0.14
C SER A 207 -9.99 -16.02 -1.34
N ALA A 208 -9.66 -17.30 -1.11
CA ALA A 208 -9.50 -18.31 -2.15
C ALA A 208 -10.82 -18.88 -2.68
N ASP A 209 -11.97 -18.56 -2.08
CA ASP A 209 -13.26 -19.00 -2.58
C ASP A 209 -13.53 -18.32 -3.93
N GLU A 210 -13.94 -19.11 -4.93
CA GLU A 210 -14.06 -18.71 -6.35
C GLU A 210 -14.82 -17.39 -6.57
N GLN A 211 -15.83 -17.12 -5.76
CA GLN A 211 -16.64 -15.90 -5.86
C GLN A 211 -15.86 -14.63 -5.56
N TRP A 212 -14.85 -14.70 -4.66
CA TRP A 212 -14.03 -13.56 -4.27
C TRP A 212 -12.83 -13.36 -5.19
N GLU A 213 -12.23 -14.47 -5.64
CA GLU A 213 -11.12 -14.47 -6.57
C GLU A 213 -11.47 -13.82 -7.91
N LYS A 214 -12.59 -14.22 -8.52
CA LYS A 214 -13.02 -13.71 -9.84
C LYS A 214 -13.30 -12.22 -9.87
N ASN A 215 -13.69 -11.64 -8.75
CA ASN A 215 -14.02 -10.23 -8.66
C ASN A 215 -12.83 -9.35 -8.27
N ALA A 216 -11.66 -9.94 -8.01
CA ALA A 216 -10.52 -9.29 -7.35
C ALA A 216 -10.97 -8.49 -6.12
N LEU A 217 -11.99 -9.00 -5.39
CA LEU A 217 -12.58 -8.26 -4.29
C LEU A 217 -11.55 -7.94 -3.21
N ILE A 218 -10.68 -8.89 -2.92
CA ILE A 218 -9.69 -8.78 -1.84
C ILE A 218 -8.34 -8.49 -2.46
N ALA A 219 -8.14 -7.23 -2.82
CA ALA A 219 -6.93 -6.72 -3.45
C ALA A 219 -6.36 -5.52 -2.68
N ASP A 220 -5.06 -5.54 -2.47
CA ASP A 220 -4.36 -4.38 -1.95
C ASP A 220 -4.11 -3.34 -3.04
N ALA A 221 -4.09 -2.08 -2.64
CA ALA A 221 -4.01 -0.94 -3.52
C ALA A 221 -2.97 0.08 -3.08
N LEU A 222 -2.34 0.69 -4.07
CA LEU A 222 -1.41 1.79 -3.90
C LEU A 222 -2.14 3.11 -4.13
N PHE A 223 -2.08 3.99 -3.13
CA PHE A 223 -2.60 5.35 -3.21
C PHE A 223 -1.44 6.34 -3.28
N MET A 224 -1.61 7.41 -4.03
CA MET A 224 -0.65 8.52 -4.08
C MET A 224 -1.38 9.85 -3.92
N SER A 225 -0.73 10.83 -3.28
CA SER A 225 -1.29 12.18 -3.19
C SER A 225 -1.32 12.84 -4.55
N ASP A 226 -2.35 13.67 -4.80
CA ASP A 226 -2.48 14.43 -6.04
C ASP A 226 -1.24 15.29 -6.33
N ALA A 227 -0.65 15.87 -5.28
CA ALA A 227 0.59 16.64 -5.40
C ALA A 227 1.77 15.76 -5.84
N PHE A 228 1.88 14.55 -5.33
CA PHE A 228 2.93 13.62 -5.75
C PHE A 228 2.78 13.20 -7.21
N ILE A 229 1.54 12.89 -7.63
CA ILE A 229 1.23 12.52 -9.02
C ILE A 229 1.50 13.67 -10.01
N THR A 230 1.18 14.92 -9.61
CA THR A 230 1.20 16.05 -10.56
C THR A 230 2.49 16.87 -10.48
N GLU A 231 2.97 17.22 -9.28
CA GLU A 231 4.12 18.11 -9.08
C GLU A 231 5.45 17.36 -9.06
N ARG A 232 5.42 16.07 -8.66
CA ARG A 232 6.60 15.20 -8.58
C ARG A 232 6.47 13.95 -9.46
N ARG A 233 5.81 14.09 -10.62
CA ARG A 233 5.43 12.97 -11.49
C ARG A 233 6.59 12.05 -11.87
N GLU A 234 7.76 12.59 -12.19
CA GLU A 234 8.97 11.81 -12.52
C GLU A 234 9.40 10.90 -11.34
N VAL A 235 9.28 11.42 -10.11
CA VAL A 235 9.58 10.69 -8.88
C VAL A 235 8.52 9.62 -8.64
N ALA A 236 7.24 9.94 -8.85
CA ALA A 236 6.14 8.99 -8.72
C ALA A 236 6.27 7.83 -9.71
N LEU A 237 6.63 8.09 -10.97
CA LEU A 237 6.90 7.06 -11.99
C LEU A 237 8.07 6.16 -11.59
N LYS A 238 9.17 6.74 -11.11
CA LYS A 238 10.34 5.97 -10.63
C LYS A 238 9.99 5.11 -9.41
N ALA A 239 9.24 5.66 -8.46
CA ALA A 239 8.82 4.92 -7.28
C ALA A 239 7.90 3.74 -7.65
N MET A 240 6.94 3.95 -8.55
CA MET A 240 6.07 2.89 -9.04
C MET A 240 6.86 1.80 -9.78
N ALA A 241 7.78 2.17 -10.68
CA ALA A 241 8.64 1.22 -11.38
C ALA A 241 9.48 0.39 -10.38
N ALA A 242 10.10 1.06 -9.40
CA ALA A 242 10.91 0.40 -8.38
C ALA A 242 10.12 -0.63 -7.55
N LEU A 243 8.84 -0.35 -7.23
CA LEU A 243 7.97 -1.32 -6.55
C LEU A 243 7.78 -2.59 -7.38
N TYR A 244 7.48 -2.46 -8.69
CA TYR A 244 7.29 -3.62 -9.55
C TYR A 244 8.60 -4.34 -9.86
N ASP A 245 9.72 -3.63 -9.94
CA ASP A 245 11.05 -4.24 -10.02
C ASP A 245 11.36 -5.05 -8.75
N ALA A 246 10.95 -4.58 -7.58
CA ALA A 246 11.11 -5.31 -6.33
C ALA A 246 10.21 -6.56 -6.25
N ILE A 247 8.98 -6.48 -6.74
CA ILE A 247 8.07 -7.63 -6.84
C ILE A 247 8.66 -8.68 -7.79
N GLN A 248 9.16 -8.26 -8.96
CA GLN A 248 9.81 -9.18 -9.89
C GLN A 248 11.08 -9.78 -9.28
N TRP A 249 11.91 -8.97 -8.64
CA TRP A 249 13.13 -9.45 -7.98
C TRP A 249 12.80 -10.47 -6.88
N TRP A 250 11.74 -10.23 -6.08
CA TRP A 250 11.26 -11.18 -5.07
C TRP A 250 10.81 -12.50 -5.71
N LYS A 251 10.08 -12.48 -6.82
CA LYS A 251 9.66 -13.69 -7.54
C LYS A 251 10.87 -14.55 -7.96
N ASP A 252 11.97 -13.92 -8.31
CA ASP A 252 13.20 -14.59 -8.71
C ASP A 252 14.08 -15.00 -7.51
N ASN A 253 13.88 -14.38 -6.33
CA ASN A 253 14.69 -14.56 -5.12
C ASN A 253 13.84 -14.65 -3.85
N PRO A 254 12.83 -15.54 -3.76
CA PRO A 254 11.81 -15.49 -2.72
C PRO A 254 12.37 -15.70 -1.31
N THR A 255 13.34 -16.61 -1.13
CA THR A 255 13.95 -16.86 0.19
C THR A 255 14.63 -15.61 0.75
N GLU A 256 15.49 -14.97 -0.04
CA GLU A 256 16.16 -13.73 0.39
C GLU A 256 15.18 -12.57 0.52
N GLY A 257 14.19 -12.49 -0.37
CA GLY A 257 13.14 -11.47 -0.32
C GLY A 257 12.30 -11.58 0.94
N ASN A 258 11.89 -12.78 1.33
CA ASN A 258 11.15 -13.01 2.57
C ASN A 258 11.97 -12.65 3.81
N GLU A 259 13.28 -12.92 3.82
CA GLU A 259 14.17 -12.50 4.90
C GLU A 259 14.30 -10.97 4.99
N ILE A 260 14.37 -10.26 3.86
CA ILE A 260 14.41 -8.79 3.81
C ILE A 260 13.12 -8.22 4.37
N ILE A 261 11.97 -8.71 3.91
CA ILE A 261 10.65 -8.26 4.37
C ILE A 261 10.48 -8.52 5.87
N ALA A 262 10.83 -9.72 6.34
CA ALA A 262 10.74 -10.08 7.74
C ALA A 262 11.56 -9.14 8.65
N ARG A 263 12.79 -8.83 8.26
CA ARG A 263 13.63 -7.85 8.99
C ARG A 263 13.02 -6.46 8.99
N GLY A 264 12.54 -6.00 7.83
CA GLY A 264 11.97 -4.66 7.69
C GLY A 264 10.68 -4.50 8.49
N MET A 265 9.79 -5.48 8.44
CA MET A 265 8.52 -5.51 9.16
C MET A 265 8.64 -5.93 10.62
N GLN A 266 9.83 -6.36 11.09
CA GLN A 266 10.07 -6.92 12.42
C GLN A 266 9.19 -8.14 12.72
N MET A 267 8.94 -8.96 11.72
CA MET A 267 8.17 -10.21 11.77
C MET A 267 9.08 -11.42 11.69
N SER A 268 8.56 -12.62 11.99
CA SER A 268 9.27 -13.86 11.71
C SER A 268 9.24 -14.17 10.21
N VAL A 269 10.30 -14.86 9.71
CA VAL A 269 10.30 -15.33 8.31
C VAL A 269 9.12 -16.28 8.06
N ALA A 270 8.73 -17.08 9.07
CA ALA A 270 7.60 -17.99 8.95
C ALA A 270 6.26 -17.25 8.74
N ASP A 271 6.06 -16.10 9.38
CA ASP A 271 4.85 -15.28 9.17
C ASP A 271 4.83 -14.66 7.76
N VAL A 272 5.99 -14.24 7.25
CA VAL A 272 6.12 -13.75 5.87
C VAL A 272 5.86 -14.87 4.87
N GLU A 273 6.42 -16.05 5.08
CA GLU A 273 6.21 -17.24 4.24
C GLU A 273 4.76 -17.72 4.25
N LEU A 274 4.05 -17.55 5.37
CA LEU A 274 2.62 -17.87 5.47
C LEU A 274 1.78 -17.02 4.51
N VAL A 275 2.21 -15.79 4.24
CA VAL A 275 1.53 -14.82 3.37
C VAL A 275 2.05 -14.91 1.94
N LEU A 276 3.35 -14.79 1.72
CA LEU A 276 3.97 -14.66 0.41
C LEU A 276 4.39 -15.99 -0.22
N GLY A 277 4.43 -17.07 0.58
CA GLY A 277 4.97 -18.37 0.13
C GLY A 277 6.50 -18.41 0.14
N LYS A 278 7.04 -19.50 -0.42
CA LYS A 278 8.48 -19.83 -0.38
C LYS A 278 9.12 -19.87 -1.74
N ASP A 279 8.33 -20.03 -2.80
CA ASP A 279 8.83 -20.30 -4.14
C ASP A 279 8.68 -19.14 -5.12
N GLY A 280 8.13 -17.99 -4.67
CA GLY A 280 7.95 -16.79 -5.48
C GLY A 280 6.80 -16.88 -6.51
N THR A 281 6.00 -17.94 -6.43
CA THR A 281 4.82 -18.10 -7.30
C THR A 281 3.56 -17.58 -6.62
N CYS A 282 2.56 -17.22 -7.43
CA CYS A 282 1.20 -17.01 -6.93
C CYS A 282 0.69 -18.29 -6.26
N LEU A 283 -0.07 -18.14 -5.18
CA LEU A 283 -0.81 -19.22 -4.51
C LEU A 283 0.01 -20.13 -3.61
N ASP A 284 1.33 -20.01 -3.53
CA ASP A 284 2.13 -20.80 -2.58
C ASP A 284 1.89 -20.33 -1.14
N GLY A 285 1.80 -19.01 -0.90
CA GLY A 285 1.52 -18.44 0.42
C GLY A 285 0.08 -17.96 0.62
N GLY A 286 -0.68 -17.80 -0.44
CA GLY A 286 -2.04 -17.25 -0.37
C GLY A 286 -2.11 -15.76 -0.69
N LEU A 287 -1.02 -15.12 -1.07
CA LEU A 287 -0.99 -13.79 -1.67
C LEU A 287 -0.32 -13.86 -3.04
N CYS A 288 -0.95 -13.22 -4.02
CA CYS A 288 -0.43 -13.12 -5.37
C CYS A 288 -0.01 -11.69 -5.69
N PRO A 289 1.29 -11.33 -5.51
CA PRO A 289 1.80 -10.02 -5.90
C PRO A 289 1.73 -9.85 -7.43
N TYR A 290 1.07 -8.79 -7.87
CA TYR A 290 0.91 -8.51 -9.30
C TYR A 290 2.17 -7.93 -9.90
N THR A 291 2.48 -8.37 -11.12
CA THR A 291 3.46 -7.73 -11.98
C THR A 291 2.92 -6.40 -12.51
N PHE A 292 3.80 -5.56 -13.05
CA PHE A 292 3.40 -4.31 -13.68
C PHE A 292 2.32 -4.49 -14.76
N LEU A 293 2.49 -5.47 -15.67
CA LEU A 293 1.52 -5.69 -16.75
C LEU A 293 0.15 -6.16 -16.25
N GLU A 294 0.13 -6.97 -15.19
CA GLU A 294 -1.11 -7.42 -14.58
C GLU A 294 -1.87 -6.23 -13.99
N THR A 295 -1.20 -5.38 -13.23
CA THR A 295 -1.85 -4.20 -12.66
C THR A 295 -2.24 -3.16 -13.70
N ALA A 296 -1.43 -2.97 -14.76
CA ALA A 296 -1.78 -2.08 -15.87
C ALA A 296 -3.05 -2.53 -16.61
N ARG A 297 -3.31 -3.84 -16.67
CA ARG A 297 -4.56 -4.39 -17.22
C ARG A 297 -5.75 -4.11 -16.31
N PHE A 298 -5.61 -4.18 -15.00
CA PHE A 298 -6.68 -3.80 -14.06
C PHE A 298 -7.10 -2.34 -14.21
N CYS A 299 -6.17 -1.48 -14.56
CA CYS A 299 -6.44 -0.07 -14.89
C CYS A 299 -6.96 0.18 -16.31
N GLY A 300 -6.95 -0.81 -17.19
CA GLY A 300 -7.22 -0.61 -18.60
C GLY A 300 -6.08 0.06 -19.38
N SER A 301 -4.88 0.15 -18.79
CA SER A 301 -3.71 0.84 -19.36
C SER A 301 -2.88 -0.06 -20.29
N ALA A 302 -3.06 -1.36 -20.25
CA ALA A 302 -2.38 -2.34 -21.10
C ALA A 302 -3.40 -3.31 -21.75
N PRO A 303 -3.12 -3.85 -22.95
CA PRO A 303 -3.99 -4.82 -23.59
C PRO A 303 -3.93 -6.20 -22.91
N GLY A 304 -4.98 -6.99 -23.11
CA GLY A 304 -5.13 -8.34 -22.54
C GLY A 304 -5.89 -8.34 -21.23
N GLU A 305 -6.22 -9.52 -20.74
CA GLU A 305 -6.94 -9.70 -19.49
C GLU A 305 -5.98 -9.88 -18.31
N PRO A 306 -6.36 -9.40 -17.11
CA PRO A 306 -5.66 -9.75 -15.87
C PRO A 306 -5.72 -11.26 -15.59
N PRO A 307 -4.93 -11.78 -14.63
CA PRO A 307 -4.99 -13.19 -14.24
C PRO A 307 -6.32 -13.56 -13.56
N PHE A 308 -6.55 -14.84 -13.34
CA PHE A 308 -7.69 -15.41 -12.61
C PHE A 308 -9.07 -15.11 -13.22
N GLY A 309 -9.14 -14.90 -14.53
CA GLY A 309 -10.41 -14.64 -15.23
C GLY A 309 -11.03 -13.28 -14.94
N GLN A 310 -10.22 -12.37 -14.42
CA GLN A 310 -10.61 -10.98 -14.13
C GLN A 310 -10.67 -10.13 -15.40
N THR A 311 -11.34 -9.00 -15.33
CA THR A 311 -11.64 -8.18 -16.51
C THR A 311 -10.68 -7.00 -16.63
N ASN A 312 -10.25 -6.70 -17.86
CA ASN A 312 -9.46 -5.50 -18.16
C ASN A 312 -10.25 -4.24 -17.77
N GLY A 313 -9.61 -3.35 -16.98
CA GLY A 313 -10.27 -2.14 -16.44
C GLY A 313 -11.14 -2.39 -15.19
N GLN A 314 -11.11 -3.56 -14.59
CA GLN A 314 -11.95 -3.96 -13.44
C GLN A 314 -11.81 -3.05 -12.21
N MET A 315 -10.72 -2.32 -12.07
CA MET A 315 -10.52 -1.37 -10.96
C MET A 315 -11.65 -0.33 -10.86
N ALA A 316 -12.13 0.16 -12.01
CA ALA A 316 -13.26 1.09 -12.05
C ALA A 316 -14.58 0.43 -11.59
N GLU A 317 -14.82 -0.83 -11.96
CA GLU A 317 -16.02 -1.58 -11.54
C GLU A 317 -15.98 -1.89 -10.03
N HIS A 318 -14.81 -2.22 -9.51
CA HIS A 318 -14.63 -2.42 -8.06
C HIS A 318 -14.92 -1.13 -7.28
N PHE A 319 -14.41 0.01 -7.74
CA PHE A 319 -14.71 1.32 -7.14
C PHE A 319 -16.23 1.58 -7.12
N LYS A 320 -16.95 1.33 -8.21
CA LYS A 320 -18.41 1.51 -8.30
C LYS A 320 -19.15 0.58 -7.34
N MET A 321 -18.79 -0.70 -7.32
CA MET A 321 -19.39 -1.68 -6.43
C MET A 321 -19.22 -1.27 -4.95
N THR A 322 -18.04 -0.79 -4.57
CA THR A 322 -17.76 -0.32 -3.22
C THR A 322 -18.57 0.93 -2.85
N ASN A 323 -18.76 1.89 -3.78
CA ASN A 323 -19.67 3.04 -3.59
C ASN A 323 -21.07 2.58 -3.15
N GLU A 324 -21.63 1.58 -3.84
CA GLU A 324 -22.97 1.07 -3.53
C GLU A 324 -23.07 0.51 -2.12
N TRP A 325 -22.03 -0.18 -1.66
CA TRP A 325 -21.97 -0.71 -0.31
C TRP A 325 -21.84 0.38 0.75
N TRP A 326 -21.00 1.39 0.51
CA TRP A 326 -20.83 2.48 1.45
C TRP A 326 -22.09 3.37 1.58
N ILE A 327 -22.86 3.50 0.51
CA ILE A 327 -24.21 4.10 0.59
C ILE A 327 -25.15 3.25 1.46
N LYS A 328 -25.17 1.92 1.28
CA LYS A 328 -26.00 1.01 2.11
C LYS A 328 -25.63 1.10 3.59
N PHE A 329 -24.35 1.20 3.91
CA PHE A 329 -23.87 1.39 5.29
C PHE A 329 -24.08 2.81 5.83
N GLY A 330 -24.42 3.77 5.00
CA GLY A 330 -24.57 5.17 5.38
C GLY A 330 -23.24 5.89 5.63
N LEU A 331 -22.11 5.31 5.18
CA LEU A 331 -20.78 5.92 5.23
C LEU A 331 -20.62 7.00 4.17
N MET A 332 -21.41 6.94 3.10
CA MET A 332 -21.47 7.94 2.04
C MET A 332 -22.93 8.33 1.77
N THR A 333 -23.17 9.55 1.30
CA THR A 333 -24.50 10.06 0.96
C THR A 333 -24.79 10.11 -0.54
N GLU A 334 -23.74 10.00 -1.36
CA GLU A 334 -23.83 9.99 -2.82
C GLU A 334 -22.71 9.12 -3.39
N THR A 335 -22.89 8.65 -4.62
CA THR A 335 -21.86 7.88 -5.36
C THR A 335 -20.93 8.82 -6.12
N PHE A 336 -19.71 8.37 -6.34
CA PHE A 336 -18.69 9.07 -7.12
C PHE A 336 -18.33 8.26 -8.36
N GLU A 337 -18.00 8.94 -9.46
CA GLU A 337 -17.41 8.26 -10.62
C GLU A 337 -15.96 7.85 -10.31
N PRO A 338 -15.45 6.78 -10.93
CA PRO A 338 -14.11 6.26 -10.62
C PRO A 338 -13.00 7.31 -10.69
N GLU A 339 -13.09 8.26 -11.62
CA GLU A 339 -12.10 9.33 -11.79
C GLU A 339 -11.95 10.23 -10.55
N ALA A 340 -12.97 10.23 -9.66
CA ALA A 340 -12.87 10.96 -8.40
C ALA A 340 -11.84 10.33 -7.44
N GLY A 341 -11.65 9.00 -7.48
CA GLY A 341 -10.79 8.26 -6.56
C GLY A 341 -9.71 7.40 -7.22
N VAL A 342 -9.71 7.25 -8.56
CA VAL A 342 -8.77 6.41 -9.32
C VAL A 342 -8.02 7.24 -10.35
N ASP A 343 -6.70 7.07 -10.44
CA ASP A 343 -5.83 7.66 -11.46
C ASP A 343 -4.87 6.63 -12.05
N CYS A 344 -5.17 6.14 -13.24
CA CYS A 344 -4.35 5.17 -13.97
C CYS A 344 -3.28 5.80 -14.86
N THR A 345 -3.07 7.10 -14.81
CA THR A 345 -2.18 7.81 -15.74
C THR A 345 -0.71 7.45 -15.57
N LEU A 346 -0.26 7.13 -14.36
CA LEU A 346 1.11 6.68 -14.10
C LEU A 346 1.39 5.31 -14.74
N LEU A 347 0.45 4.37 -14.62
CA LEU A 347 0.56 3.05 -15.25
C LEU A 347 0.54 3.17 -16.78
N THR A 348 -0.30 4.04 -17.31
CA THR A 348 -0.38 4.34 -18.75
C THR A 348 0.92 4.92 -19.29
N ASP A 349 1.53 5.87 -18.57
CA ASP A 349 2.80 6.48 -18.95
C ASP A 349 3.96 5.47 -18.93
N LEU A 350 4.04 4.64 -17.87
CA LEU A 350 5.04 3.57 -17.78
C LEU A 350 4.88 2.57 -18.93
N TYR A 351 3.65 2.11 -19.20
CA TYR A 351 3.38 1.20 -20.30
C TYR A 351 3.78 1.80 -21.65
N ASN A 352 3.42 3.05 -21.92
CA ASN A 352 3.77 3.75 -23.16
C ASN A 352 5.28 4.02 -23.31
N SER A 353 6.02 4.08 -22.20
CA SER A 353 7.49 4.18 -22.22
C SER A 353 8.19 2.87 -22.56
N GLY A 354 7.46 1.75 -22.62
CA GLY A 354 7.99 0.41 -22.85
C GLY A 354 8.37 -0.34 -21.56
N TYR A 355 8.04 0.20 -20.39
CA TYR A 355 8.32 -0.47 -19.13
C TYR A 355 7.51 -1.77 -19.00
N GLY A 356 8.17 -2.87 -18.61
CA GLY A 356 7.55 -4.18 -18.39
C GLY A 356 7.12 -4.91 -19.67
N GLN A 357 7.54 -4.47 -20.87
CA GLN A 357 7.19 -5.08 -22.17
C GLN A 357 8.30 -6.02 -22.66
#